data_e6ff87a7ac96bd7122d81cdf26228ec8
#
_entry.id   e6ff87a7ac96bd7122d81cdf26228ec8
#
_cell.length_a   1.000
_cell.length_b   1.000
_cell.length_c   1.000
_cell.angle_alpha   90.00
_cell.angle_beta   90.00
_cell.angle_gamma   90.00
#
_symmetry.space_group_name_H-M   'P 1'
#
loop_
_entity.id
_entity.type
_entity.pdbx_description
1 polymer ?
#
loop_
_entity_poly.entity_id
_entity_poly.type
_entity_poly.pdbx_seq_one_letter_code
_entity_poly.pdbx_strand_id
1 'polypeptide(L)'
;MVSYSTIEGLGPTTRSDLASRRRLYAVTTALISLVVVVAALDGLGLIDAVGVDSRRTTVEGGGYRLTVQYGEVSRPALATPFEIVVTRPGGFVGPVTLAVDRSYLKMWDENGLVPEPSSVRADEDRVIWQFEPPDGDELAIYFDARIEPAVQRGRDGWVAIIEDDQEVARIDFHTRVLP
;
A
#
# COMPACT_ATOMS: atom_id res chain seq x y z
N MET A 1 -21.77 -37.79 60.51
CA MET A 1 -20.57 -36.90 60.63
C MET A 1 -19.92 -36.86 59.27
N VAL A 2 -20.18 -35.85 58.50
CA VAL A 2 -19.68 -35.72 57.13
C VAL A 2 -18.33 -35.03 57.21
N SER A 3 -17.27 -35.74 56.86
CA SER A 3 -15.91 -35.20 56.76
C SER A 3 -15.79 -34.41 55.45
N TYR A 4 -15.65 -33.10 55.54
CA TYR A 4 -15.31 -32.27 54.39
C TYR A 4 -13.81 -32.43 54.10
N SER A 5 -13.47 -33.01 52.99
CA SER A 5 -12.09 -33.02 52.52
C SER A 5 -11.67 -31.60 52.16
N THR A 6 -10.74 -31.05 52.92
CA THR A 6 -10.08 -29.80 52.63
C THR A 6 -9.39 -29.92 51.27
N ILE A 7 -9.68 -29.04 50.34
CA ILE A 7 -8.98 -29.00 49.06
C ILE A 7 -7.51 -28.64 49.35
N GLU A 8 -6.65 -29.67 49.31
CA GLU A 8 -5.19 -29.47 49.45
C GLU A 8 -4.71 -28.66 48.25
N GLY A 9 -4.16 -27.48 48.51
CA GLY A 9 -3.55 -26.60 47.49
C GLY A 9 -3.85 -25.11 47.68
N LEU A 10 -4.80 -24.73 48.54
CA LEU A 10 -5.04 -23.33 48.88
C LEU A 10 -4.31 -22.95 50.19
N GLY A 11 -2.98 -22.85 50.12
CA GLY A 11 -2.21 -22.24 51.18
C GLY A 11 -2.55 -20.72 51.29
N PRO A 12 -2.39 -20.12 52.51
CA PRO A 12 -2.64 -18.71 52.67
C PRO A 12 -1.75 -17.88 51.74
N THR A 13 -2.38 -17.06 50.88
CA THR A 13 -1.64 -16.16 49.95
C THR A 13 -0.78 -15.20 50.78
N THR A 14 0.52 -15.29 50.60
CA THR A 14 1.47 -14.40 51.29
C THR A 14 1.43 -13.00 50.72
N ARG A 15 1.80 -11.99 51.49
CA ARG A 15 1.85 -10.59 50.99
C ARG A 15 2.76 -10.44 49.76
N SER A 16 3.79 -11.27 49.65
CA SER A 16 4.67 -11.36 48.46
C SER A 16 3.94 -11.82 47.22
N ASP A 17 3.04 -12.82 47.35
CA ASP A 17 2.27 -13.35 46.21
C ASP A 17 1.28 -12.33 45.70
N LEU A 18 0.65 -11.57 46.61
CA LEU A 18 -0.25 -10.48 46.24
C LEU A 18 0.49 -9.34 45.55
N ALA A 19 1.70 -9.01 46.00
CA ALA A 19 2.53 -7.98 45.39
C ALA A 19 2.99 -8.40 44.01
N SER A 20 3.39 -9.67 43.81
CA SER A 20 3.79 -10.20 42.53
C SER A 20 2.62 -10.24 41.53
N ARG A 21 1.46 -10.68 41.95
CA ARG A 21 0.23 -10.64 41.15
C ARG A 21 -0.16 -9.22 40.75
N ARG A 22 -0.10 -8.26 41.65
CA ARG A 22 -0.37 -6.84 41.34
C ARG A 22 0.60 -6.28 40.31
N ARG A 23 1.90 -6.61 40.42
CA ARG A 23 2.91 -6.21 39.42
C ARG A 23 2.62 -6.85 38.06
N LEU A 24 2.27 -8.14 38.04
CA LEU A 24 1.91 -8.83 36.79
C LEU A 24 0.69 -8.17 36.13
N TYR A 25 -0.38 -7.94 36.87
CA TYR A 25 -1.57 -7.25 36.34
C TYR A 25 -1.23 -5.83 35.86
N ALA A 26 -0.44 -5.07 36.61
CA ALA A 26 -0.04 -3.72 36.18
C ALA A 26 0.76 -3.75 34.87
N VAL A 27 1.70 -4.66 34.73
CA VAL A 27 2.50 -4.84 33.51
C VAL A 27 1.62 -5.25 32.34
N THR A 28 0.74 -6.25 32.54
CA THR A 28 -0.18 -6.72 31.49
C THR A 28 -1.13 -5.62 31.05
N THR A 29 -1.71 -4.87 32.01
CA THR A 29 -2.60 -3.75 31.69
C THR A 29 -1.85 -2.65 30.94
N ALA A 30 -0.63 -2.30 31.36
CA ALA A 30 0.18 -1.30 30.68
C ALA A 30 0.52 -1.74 29.24
N LEU A 31 0.84 -3.01 29.03
CA LEU A 31 1.14 -3.55 27.70
C LEU A 31 -0.10 -3.50 26.78
N ILE A 32 -1.27 -3.94 27.30
CA ILE A 32 -2.53 -3.89 26.54
C ILE A 32 -2.88 -2.42 26.21
N SER A 33 -2.75 -1.51 27.19
CA SER A 33 -3.02 -0.09 26.97
C SER A 33 -2.10 0.50 25.91
N LEU A 34 -0.82 0.13 25.91
CA LEU A 34 0.14 0.55 24.89
C LEU A 34 -0.29 0.08 23.49
N VAL A 35 -0.67 -1.18 23.35
CA VAL A 35 -1.15 -1.74 22.07
C VAL A 35 -2.40 -0.99 21.58
N VAL A 36 -3.36 -0.73 22.48
CA VAL A 36 -4.58 0.02 22.14
C VAL A 36 -4.26 1.46 21.71
N VAL A 37 -3.33 2.12 22.39
CA VAL A 37 -2.90 3.49 22.04
C VAL A 37 -2.23 3.49 20.68
N VAL A 38 -1.31 2.55 20.41
CA VAL A 38 -0.65 2.41 19.12
C VAL A 38 -1.68 2.17 18.01
N ALA A 39 -2.61 1.24 18.21
CA ALA A 39 -3.67 0.96 17.23
C ALA A 39 -4.62 2.16 17.01
N ALA A 40 -4.90 2.94 18.04
CA ALA A 40 -5.71 4.15 17.93
C ALA A 40 -4.98 5.27 17.16
N LEU A 41 -3.69 5.45 17.39
CA LEU A 41 -2.87 6.43 16.67
C LEU A 41 -2.71 6.06 15.21
N ASP A 42 -2.55 4.76 14.91
CA ASP A 42 -2.52 4.22 13.55
C ASP A 42 -3.87 4.45 12.83
N GLY A 43 -4.98 4.11 13.49
CA GLY A 43 -6.33 4.33 12.96
C GLY A 43 -6.71 5.81 12.76
N LEU A 44 -6.01 6.74 13.42
CA LEU A 44 -6.14 8.19 13.21
C LEU A 44 -5.15 8.74 12.18
N GLY A 45 -4.30 7.90 11.57
CA GLY A 45 -3.26 8.31 10.62
C GLY A 45 -2.15 9.15 11.25
N LEU A 46 -1.95 9.07 12.57
CA LEU A 46 -0.89 9.79 13.29
C LEU A 46 0.43 9.01 13.33
N ILE A 47 0.37 7.70 13.10
CA ILE A 47 1.52 6.81 12.97
C ILE A 47 1.19 5.70 11.97
N ASP A 48 2.09 5.41 11.03
CA ASP A 48 1.96 4.30 10.08
C ASP A 48 2.65 3.05 10.64
N ALA A 49 2.13 2.52 11.76
CA ALA A 49 2.77 1.39 12.44
C ALA A 49 2.44 0.04 11.79
N VAL A 50 1.30 -0.12 11.11
CA VAL A 50 0.76 -1.42 10.64
C VAL A 50 0.06 -1.32 9.28
N GLY A 51 0.28 -0.30 8.46
CA GLY A 51 -0.46 -0.12 7.22
C GLY A 51 0.36 -0.19 5.93
N VAL A 52 -0.34 -0.02 4.83
CA VAL A 52 0.22 0.45 3.57
C VAL A 52 0.27 1.96 3.66
N ASP A 53 1.48 2.53 3.67
CA ASP A 53 1.62 3.97 3.45
C ASP A 53 1.54 4.24 1.95
N SER A 54 0.66 5.16 1.55
CA SER A 54 0.49 5.54 0.15
C SER A 54 0.88 6.98 -0.08
N ARG A 55 1.57 7.22 -1.17
CA ARG A 55 1.97 8.56 -1.61
C ARG A 55 1.34 8.88 -2.94
N ARG A 56 0.99 10.16 -3.12
CA ARG A 56 0.52 10.72 -4.39
C ARG A 56 1.51 11.78 -4.87
N THR A 57 1.99 11.62 -6.08
CA THR A 57 2.94 12.55 -6.72
C THR A 57 2.34 13.03 -8.03
N THR A 58 2.55 14.31 -8.35
CA THR A 58 2.01 14.94 -9.56
C THR A 58 3.11 15.70 -10.29
N VAL A 59 3.09 15.61 -11.63
CA VAL A 59 3.97 16.38 -12.52
C VAL A 59 3.14 16.92 -13.70
N GLU A 60 3.56 18.03 -14.26
CA GLU A 60 2.98 18.62 -15.47
C GLU A 60 3.99 18.61 -16.61
N GLY A 61 3.54 18.30 -17.82
CA GLY A 61 4.37 18.29 -19.04
C GLY A 61 3.55 18.01 -20.29
N GLY A 62 3.92 18.56 -21.43
CA GLY A 62 3.22 18.36 -22.72
C GLY A 62 1.75 18.78 -22.73
N GLY A 63 1.31 19.66 -21.83
CA GLY A 63 -0.10 20.00 -21.67
C GLY A 63 -0.92 18.98 -20.89
N TYR A 64 -0.26 17.99 -20.30
CA TYR A 64 -0.85 17.00 -19.41
C TYR A 64 -0.46 17.26 -17.95
N ARG A 65 -1.29 16.77 -17.05
CA ARG A 65 -0.97 16.55 -15.64
C ARG A 65 -1.02 15.05 -15.37
N LEU A 66 0.11 14.50 -14.98
CA LEU A 66 0.25 13.11 -14.57
C LEU A 66 0.27 13.06 -13.04
N THR A 67 -0.59 12.24 -12.45
CA THR A 67 -0.62 11.96 -11.02
C THR A 67 -0.52 10.46 -10.82
N VAL A 68 0.39 10.02 -9.95
CA VAL A 68 0.54 8.61 -9.58
C VAL A 68 0.37 8.48 -8.08
N GLN A 69 -0.57 7.63 -7.65
CA GLN A 69 -0.68 7.17 -6.28
C GLN A 69 -0.10 5.75 -6.21
N TYR A 70 0.80 5.54 -5.27
CA TYR A 70 1.50 4.27 -5.09
C TYR A 70 1.72 3.98 -3.61
N GLY A 71 1.94 2.72 -3.25
CA GLY A 71 2.36 2.36 -1.90
C GLY A 71 3.82 2.73 -1.68
N GLU A 72 4.11 3.72 -0.83
CA GLU A 72 5.49 4.04 -0.43
C GLU A 72 6.07 2.93 0.46
N VAL A 73 5.22 2.37 1.33
CA VAL A 73 5.53 1.20 2.15
C VAL A 73 4.43 0.16 1.99
N SER A 74 4.79 -1.09 1.76
CA SER A 74 3.86 -2.20 1.67
C SER A 74 4.45 -3.50 2.23
N ARG A 75 3.71 -4.61 2.12
CA ARG A 75 4.13 -5.95 2.56
C ARG A 75 3.76 -7.00 1.52
N PRO A 76 4.44 -8.16 1.50
CA PRO A 76 4.08 -9.27 0.64
C PRO A 76 2.61 -9.70 0.83
N ALA A 77 1.96 -10.06 -0.25
CA ALA A 77 0.56 -10.50 -0.31
C ALA A 77 -0.49 -9.43 0.09
N LEU A 78 -0.09 -8.18 0.34
CA LEU A 78 -1.00 -7.12 0.71
C LEU A 78 -1.47 -6.35 -0.53
N ALA A 79 -2.78 -6.09 -0.61
CA ALA A 79 -3.35 -5.17 -1.58
C ALA A 79 -2.78 -3.77 -1.33
N THR A 80 -2.20 -3.17 -2.37
CA THR A 80 -1.49 -1.91 -2.28
C THR A 80 -2.00 -1.00 -3.39
N PRO A 81 -2.40 0.24 -3.10
CA PRO A 81 -2.95 1.12 -4.11
C PRO A 81 -1.89 1.44 -5.17
N PHE A 82 -2.29 1.33 -6.43
CA PHE A 82 -1.56 1.84 -7.57
C PHE A 82 -2.57 2.43 -8.56
N GLU A 83 -2.60 3.76 -8.63
CA GLU A 83 -3.53 4.53 -9.44
C GLU A 83 -2.74 5.54 -10.27
N ILE A 84 -3.09 5.65 -11.54
CA ILE A 84 -2.54 6.63 -12.45
C ILE A 84 -3.67 7.51 -12.95
N VAL A 85 -3.56 8.81 -12.74
CA VAL A 85 -4.53 9.80 -13.25
C VAL A 85 -3.81 10.71 -14.24
N VAL A 86 -4.34 10.76 -15.45
CA VAL A 86 -3.88 11.67 -16.51
C VAL A 86 -4.98 12.69 -16.75
N THR A 87 -4.66 13.97 -16.59
CA THR A 87 -5.59 15.06 -16.88
C THR A 87 -5.05 15.90 -18.04
N ARG A 88 -5.90 16.25 -18.99
CA ARG A 88 -5.58 17.18 -20.09
C ARG A 88 -6.67 18.26 -20.18
N PRO A 89 -6.39 19.48 -19.76
CA PRO A 89 -7.34 20.59 -19.88
C PRO A 89 -7.81 20.75 -21.32
N GLY A 90 -9.14 20.73 -21.53
CA GLY A 90 -9.75 20.82 -22.86
C GLY A 90 -9.98 19.46 -23.55
N GLY A 91 -9.70 18.36 -22.85
CA GLY A 91 -9.95 17.00 -23.31
C GLY A 91 -8.81 16.39 -24.14
N PHE A 92 -8.94 15.10 -24.38
CA PHE A 92 -7.97 14.31 -25.14
C PHE A 92 -8.30 14.36 -26.63
N VAL A 93 -7.28 14.57 -27.48
CA VAL A 93 -7.45 14.66 -28.94
C VAL A 93 -7.31 13.28 -29.60
N GLY A 94 -6.73 12.32 -28.88
CA GLY A 94 -6.46 10.98 -29.37
C GLY A 94 -6.13 10.01 -28.23
N PRO A 95 -5.72 8.78 -28.54
CA PRO A 95 -5.38 7.78 -27.53
C PRO A 95 -4.31 8.26 -26.57
N VAL A 96 -4.43 7.88 -25.30
CA VAL A 96 -3.44 8.17 -24.26
C VAL A 96 -2.44 7.02 -24.18
N THR A 97 -1.17 7.31 -24.36
CA THR A 97 -0.11 6.31 -24.29
C THR A 97 0.71 6.51 -23.02
N LEU A 98 0.80 5.46 -22.22
CA LEU A 98 1.60 5.42 -21.00
C LEU A 98 2.72 4.39 -21.13
N ALA A 99 3.91 4.74 -20.65
CA ALA A 99 4.98 3.80 -20.40
C ALA A 99 5.16 3.60 -18.90
N VAL A 100 5.31 2.36 -18.48
CA VAL A 100 5.49 1.97 -17.08
C VAL A 100 6.69 1.05 -16.95
N ASP A 101 7.47 1.23 -15.89
CA ASP A 101 8.63 0.40 -15.59
C ASP A 101 8.25 -1.08 -15.49
N ARG A 102 8.82 -1.90 -16.39
CA ARG A 102 8.56 -3.33 -16.42
C ARG A 102 9.08 -4.05 -15.19
N SER A 103 10.19 -3.58 -14.61
CA SER A 103 10.77 -4.19 -13.42
C SER A 103 9.89 -3.98 -12.20
N TYR A 104 9.26 -2.81 -12.11
CA TYR A 104 8.30 -2.50 -11.06
C TYR A 104 7.04 -3.36 -11.17
N LEU A 105 6.50 -3.53 -12.39
CA LEU A 105 5.32 -4.38 -12.62
C LEU A 105 5.54 -5.85 -12.23
N LYS A 106 6.77 -6.36 -12.30
CA LYS A 106 7.11 -7.72 -11.84
C LYS A 106 6.99 -7.92 -10.33
N MET A 107 6.78 -6.86 -9.57
CA MET A 107 6.55 -6.95 -8.14
C MET A 107 5.10 -7.30 -7.79
N TRP A 108 4.21 -7.23 -8.78
CA TRP A 108 2.79 -7.33 -8.60
C TRP A 108 2.24 -8.67 -9.08
N ASP A 109 1.33 -9.24 -8.30
CA ASP A 109 0.37 -10.25 -8.72
C ASP A 109 -0.90 -9.49 -9.14
N GLU A 110 -1.06 -9.34 -10.46
CA GLU A 110 -2.09 -8.47 -11.04
C GLU A 110 -3.37 -9.25 -11.36
N ASN A 111 -4.52 -8.62 -11.10
CA ASN A 111 -5.83 -9.10 -11.53
C ASN A 111 -6.31 -8.36 -12.79
N GLY A 112 -5.85 -7.12 -12.99
CA GLY A 112 -6.18 -6.34 -14.18
C GLY A 112 -6.03 -4.83 -14.00
N LEU A 113 -6.31 -4.12 -15.10
CA LEU A 113 -6.39 -2.67 -15.18
C LEU A 113 -7.82 -2.22 -15.47
N VAL A 114 -8.26 -1.14 -14.86
CA VAL A 114 -9.56 -0.53 -15.11
C VAL A 114 -9.37 0.97 -15.39
N PRO A 115 -9.71 1.46 -16.59
CA PRO A 115 -10.18 0.72 -17.77
C PRO A 115 -9.10 -0.20 -18.37
N GLU A 116 -9.52 -1.21 -19.11
CA GLU A 116 -8.59 -2.03 -19.90
C GLU A 116 -7.92 -1.20 -20.99
N PRO A 117 -6.60 -1.33 -21.19
CA PRO A 117 -5.93 -0.71 -22.33
C PRO A 117 -6.40 -1.31 -23.65
N SER A 118 -6.59 -0.47 -24.66
CA SER A 118 -6.89 -0.91 -26.03
C SER A 118 -5.72 -1.65 -26.70
N SER A 119 -4.50 -1.40 -26.22
CA SER A 119 -3.27 -2.07 -26.67
C SER A 119 -2.23 -2.14 -25.56
N VAL A 120 -1.54 -3.28 -25.50
CA VAL A 120 -0.40 -3.51 -24.59
C VAL A 120 0.80 -3.98 -25.39
N ARG A 121 1.94 -3.32 -25.22
CA ARG A 121 3.22 -3.71 -25.78
C ARG A 121 4.29 -3.71 -24.69
N ALA A 122 5.14 -4.71 -24.66
CA ALA A 122 6.25 -4.79 -23.72
C ALA A 122 7.58 -4.75 -24.48
N ASP A 123 8.45 -3.83 -24.06
CA ASP A 123 9.84 -3.75 -24.47
C ASP A 123 10.74 -4.37 -23.36
N GLU A 124 12.05 -4.22 -23.48
CA GLU A 124 13.00 -4.82 -22.53
C GLU A 124 12.84 -4.27 -21.11
N ASP A 125 12.65 -2.96 -20.99
CA ASP A 125 12.65 -2.20 -19.74
C ASP A 125 11.29 -1.58 -19.37
N ARG A 126 10.32 -1.56 -20.28
CA ARG A 126 9.02 -0.92 -20.08
C ARG A 126 7.86 -1.70 -20.66
N VAL A 127 6.68 -1.44 -20.12
CA VAL A 127 5.40 -1.84 -20.70
C VAL A 127 4.68 -0.57 -21.15
N ILE A 128 4.17 -0.59 -22.37
CA ILE A 128 3.45 0.51 -22.99
C ILE A 128 1.97 0.12 -23.04
N TRP A 129 1.15 0.94 -22.41
CA TRP A 129 -0.31 0.84 -22.42
C TRP A 129 -0.88 1.95 -23.25
N GLN A 130 -1.81 1.63 -24.13
CA GLN A 130 -2.58 2.60 -24.89
C GLN A 130 -4.04 2.52 -24.49
N PHE A 131 -4.63 3.65 -24.20
CA PHE A 131 -6.04 3.77 -23.81
C PHE A 131 -6.79 4.61 -24.82
N GLU A 132 -8.03 4.22 -25.12
CA GLU A 132 -8.93 5.08 -25.88
C GLU A 132 -9.16 6.41 -25.13
N PRO A 133 -9.31 7.53 -25.84
CA PRO A 133 -9.54 8.81 -25.20
C PRO A 133 -10.86 8.78 -24.43
N PRO A 134 -10.87 9.14 -23.13
CA PRO A 134 -12.11 9.20 -22.36
C PRO A 134 -12.98 10.39 -22.79
N ASP A 135 -14.28 10.31 -22.51
CA ASP A 135 -15.17 11.44 -22.60
C ASP A 135 -14.83 12.42 -21.46
N GLY A 136 -14.13 13.52 -21.76
CA GLY A 136 -13.76 14.52 -20.78
C GLY A 136 -12.26 14.84 -20.77
N ASP A 137 -11.78 15.37 -19.65
CA ASP A 137 -10.40 15.85 -19.48
C ASP A 137 -9.58 15.01 -18.50
N GLU A 138 -10.13 13.88 -18.02
CA GLU A 138 -9.47 13.01 -17.05
C GLU A 138 -9.59 11.53 -17.44
N LEU A 139 -8.48 10.81 -17.37
CA LEU A 139 -8.35 9.36 -17.46
C LEU A 139 -7.79 8.84 -16.15
N ALA A 140 -8.60 8.14 -15.37
CA ALA A 140 -8.18 7.46 -14.16
C ALA A 140 -8.02 5.96 -14.42
N ILE A 141 -6.86 5.41 -14.08
CA ILE A 141 -6.49 4.03 -14.29
C ILE A 141 -6.19 3.39 -12.94
N TYR A 142 -6.97 2.38 -12.59
CA TYR A 142 -6.81 1.61 -11.37
C TYR A 142 -6.16 0.27 -11.69
N PHE A 143 -5.12 -0.03 -10.95
CA PHE A 143 -4.42 -1.30 -11.03
C PHE A 143 -4.89 -2.19 -9.88
N ASP A 144 -5.74 -3.18 -10.20
CA ASP A 144 -6.19 -4.17 -9.22
C ASP A 144 -5.09 -5.21 -9.03
N ALA A 145 -4.29 -5.04 -8.00
CA ALA A 145 -3.13 -5.86 -7.75
C ALA A 145 -2.75 -5.92 -6.27
N ARG A 146 -1.95 -6.92 -5.93
CA ARG A 146 -1.29 -7.07 -4.64
C ARG A 146 0.20 -7.30 -4.85
N ILE A 147 0.99 -7.01 -3.83
CA ILE A 147 2.40 -7.38 -3.87
C ILE A 147 2.52 -8.90 -3.93
N GLU A 148 3.26 -9.42 -4.89
CA GLU A 148 3.54 -10.85 -5.05
C GLU A 148 4.11 -11.42 -3.73
N PRO A 149 3.56 -12.53 -3.19
CA PRO A 149 3.97 -13.09 -1.89
C PRO A 149 5.47 -13.43 -1.78
N ALA A 150 6.12 -13.72 -2.90
CA ALA A 150 7.56 -14.01 -2.95
C ALA A 150 8.46 -12.77 -2.92
N VAL A 151 7.90 -11.56 -3.08
CA VAL A 151 8.66 -10.32 -3.09
C VAL A 151 9.01 -9.90 -1.66
N GLN A 152 10.31 -9.84 -1.36
CA GLN A 152 10.84 -9.45 -0.05
C GLN A 152 11.59 -8.11 -0.07
N ARG A 153 11.68 -7.46 -1.22
CA ARG A 153 12.40 -6.20 -1.40
C ARG A 153 11.57 -5.24 -2.25
N GLY A 154 11.60 -3.98 -1.86
CA GLY A 154 11.02 -2.91 -2.66
C GLY A 154 11.74 -2.71 -3.99
N ARG A 155 11.13 -1.90 -4.85
CA ARG A 155 11.64 -1.56 -6.17
C ARG A 155 11.41 -0.09 -6.48
N ASP A 156 12.32 0.46 -7.26
CA ASP A 156 12.08 1.69 -7.98
C ASP A 156 11.12 1.42 -9.13
N GLY A 157 10.33 2.41 -9.46
CA GLY A 157 9.42 2.37 -10.58
C GLY A 157 9.25 3.76 -11.18
N TRP A 158 8.70 3.81 -12.36
CA TRP A 158 8.34 5.05 -13.01
C TRP A 158 7.13 4.87 -13.93
N VAL A 159 6.43 5.98 -14.15
CA VAL A 159 5.34 6.12 -15.13
C VAL A 159 5.60 7.36 -15.96
N ALA A 160 5.42 7.27 -17.27
CA ALA A 160 5.54 8.38 -18.19
C ALA A 160 4.39 8.44 -19.17
N ILE A 161 4.01 9.66 -19.58
CA ILE A 161 3.12 9.91 -20.72
C ILE A 161 4.00 10.01 -21.97
N ILE A 162 3.60 9.29 -23.03
CA ILE A 162 4.27 9.29 -24.32
C ILE A 162 3.40 10.02 -25.33
N GLU A 163 3.94 11.04 -25.96
CA GLU A 163 3.35 11.76 -27.10
C GLU A 163 4.43 11.88 -28.19
N ASP A 164 4.10 11.54 -29.44
CA ASP A 164 5.02 11.54 -30.58
C ASP A 164 6.37 10.82 -30.31
N ASP A 165 6.28 9.65 -29.66
CA ASP A 165 7.42 8.81 -29.25
C ASP A 165 8.37 9.47 -28.22
N GLN A 166 7.96 10.56 -27.58
CA GLN A 166 8.72 11.25 -26.57
C GLN A 166 8.03 11.21 -25.19
N GLU A 167 8.82 11.10 -24.13
CA GLU A 167 8.31 11.27 -22.77
C GLU A 167 8.01 12.74 -22.51
N VAL A 168 6.73 13.10 -22.35
CA VAL A 168 6.32 14.50 -22.11
C VAL A 168 6.08 14.79 -20.63
N ALA A 169 5.80 13.78 -19.83
CA ALA A 169 5.70 13.85 -18.37
C ALA A 169 6.14 12.53 -17.76
N ARG A 170 6.90 12.55 -16.67
CA ARG A 170 7.40 11.36 -16.00
C ARG A 170 7.43 11.55 -14.49
N ILE A 171 7.03 10.52 -13.76
CA ILE A 171 7.15 10.41 -12.30
C ILE A 171 7.97 9.16 -11.99
N ASP A 172 9.05 9.36 -11.22
CA ASP A 172 9.82 8.28 -10.62
C ASP A 172 9.41 8.14 -9.14
N PHE A 173 9.32 6.90 -8.65
CA PHE A 173 8.90 6.61 -7.29
C PHE A 173 9.55 5.31 -6.78
N HIS A 174 9.41 5.06 -5.48
CA HIS A 174 9.96 3.86 -4.84
C HIS A 174 8.92 3.23 -3.92
N THR A 175 8.73 1.92 -4.01
CA THR A 175 7.94 1.14 -3.05
C THR A 175 8.89 0.31 -2.19
N ARG A 176 8.84 0.53 -0.88
CA ARG A 176 9.53 -0.32 0.10
C ARG A 176 8.61 -1.49 0.49
N VAL A 177 9.13 -2.70 0.44
CA VAL A 177 8.42 -3.87 0.94
C VAL A 177 9.05 -4.29 2.26
N LEU A 178 8.24 -4.30 3.33
CA LEU A 178 8.64 -4.75 4.66
C LEU A 178 8.29 -6.23 4.83
N PRO A 179 9.11 -7.01 5.56
CA PRO A 179 8.84 -8.41 5.84
C PRO A 179 7.63 -8.63 6.74
#